data_f08737c638f5a964ea33bddae02630fb
#
_entry.id   f08737c638f5a964ea33bddae02630fb
#
_cell.length_a   1.000
_cell.length_b   1.000
_cell.length_c   1.000
_cell.angle_alpha   90.00
_cell.angle_beta   90.00
_cell.angle_gamma   90.00
#
_symmetry.space_group_name_H-M   'P 1'
#
loop_
_entity.id
_entity.type
_entity.pdbx_description
1 polymer ?
#
loop_
_entity_poly.entity_id
_entity_poly.type
_entity_poly.pdbx_seq_one_letter_code
_entity_poly.pdbx_strand_id
1 'polypeptide(L)' 'MAYYKVRIEVWCDWNPAESDLEEIAESVSVGGAICTRREVVNVNRPQDIEDEEAMTFFGGEEGDADQSQG' A
#
# COMPACT_ATOMS: atom_id res chain seq x y z
N MET A 1 -16.70 7.87 -2.28
CA MET A 1 -15.73 6.88 -2.75
C MET A 1 -15.13 6.12 -1.58
N ALA A 2 -15.01 4.85 -1.70
CA ALA A 2 -14.51 4.02 -0.62
C ALA A 2 -13.03 3.75 -0.78
N TYR A 3 -12.33 3.70 0.34
CA TYR A 3 -10.91 3.35 0.36
C TYR A 3 -10.75 2.07 1.16
N TYR A 4 -9.69 1.34 0.86
CA TYR A 4 -9.41 0.09 1.53
C TYR A 4 -7.96 0.04 1.94
N LYS A 5 -7.70 -0.54 3.10
CA LYS A 5 -6.36 -0.79 3.57
C LYS A 5 -6.19 -2.32 3.63
N VAL A 6 -5.06 -2.80 3.15
CA VAL A 6 -4.79 -4.23 3.16
C VAL A 6 -3.51 -4.48 3.95
N ARG A 7 -3.56 -5.40 4.89
CA ARG A 7 -2.38 -5.90 5.58
C ARG A 7 -2.11 -7.31 5.11
N ILE A 8 -0.86 -7.58 4.79
CA ILE A 8 -0.49 -8.90 4.31
C ILE A 8 0.72 -9.40 5.08
N GLU A 9 0.85 -10.72 5.19
CA GLU A 9 2.03 -11.35 5.74
C GLU A 9 2.77 -12.04 4.61
N VAL A 10 4.02 -11.66 4.42
CA VAL A 10 4.85 -12.18 3.35
C VAL A 10 6.02 -12.91 3.97
N TRP A 11 6.31 -14.10 3.48
CA TRP A 11 7.42 -14.92 3.94
C TRP A 11 8.46 -15.00 2.83
N CYS A 12 9.70 -14.77 3.17
CA CYS A 12 10.80 -14.86 2.21
C CYS A 12 12.02 -15.46 2.91
N ASP A 13 12.96 -15.93 2.11
CA ASP A 13 14.15 -16.58 2.66
C ASP A 13 15.37 -15.70 2.55
N TRP A 14 15.18 -14.41 2.43
CA TRP A 14 16.27 -13.44 2.50
C TRP A 14 15.83 -12.31 3.45
N ASN A 15 16.80 -11.48 3.85
CA ASN A 15 16.49 -10.38 4.75
C ASN A 15 15.99 -9.16 3.96
N PRO A 16 14.74 -8.80 4.06
CA PRO A 16 14.18 -7.70 3.27
C PRO A 16 14.32 -6.33 3.94
N ALA A 17 15.12 -6.23 4.98
CA ALA A 17 15.18 -4.99 5.75
C ALA A 17 15.66 -3.81 4.91
N GLU A 18 16.44 -4.07 3.86
CA GLU A 18 16.92 -3.01 3.00
C GLU A 18 16.21 -3.00 1.65
N SER A 19 15.19 -3.81 1.50
CA SER A 19 14.42 -3.85 0.26
C SER A 19 13.31 -2.83 0.31
N ASP A 20 12.98 -2.27 -0.85
CA ASP A 20 11.81 -1.43 -0.96
C ASP A 20 10.55 -2.27 -0.85
N LEU A 21 9.46 -1.63 -0.46
CA LEU A 21 8.19 -2.33 -0.39
C LEU A 21 7.78 -2.86 -1.76
N GLU A 22 8.12 -2.13 -2.82
CA GLU A 22 7.81 -2.58 -4.17
C GLU A 22 8.58 -3.83 -4.53
N GLU A 23 9.82 -3.95 -4.08
CA GLU A 23 10.60 -5.14 -4.34
C GLU A 23 10.01 -6.35 -3.65
N ILE A 24 9.51 -6.16 -2.43
CA ILE A 24 8.88 -7.24 -1.70
C ILE A 24 7.62 -7.69 -2.43
N ALA A 25 6.82 -6.73 -2.88
CA ALA A 25 5.60 -7.05 -3.59
C ALA A 25 5.89 -7.79 -4.89
N GLU A 26 6.92 -7.35 -5.61
CA GLU A 26 7.28 -8.00 -6.85
C GLU A 26 7.78 -9.42 -6.61
N SER A 27 8.50 -9.63 -5.51
CA SER A 27 8.98 -10.97 -5.17
C SER A 27 7.83 -11.95 -5.01
N VAL A 28 6.73 -11.50 -4.40
CA VAL A 28 5.55 -12.35 -4.28
C VAL A 28 4.99 -12.67 -5.68
N SER A 29 4.97 -11.66 -6.54
CA SER A 29 4.40 -11.82 -7.88
C SER A 29 5.18 -12.83 -8.70
N VAL A 30 6.50 -12.86 -8.57
CA VAL A 30 7.33 -13.74 -9.39
C VAL A 30 7.68 -15.05 -8.70
N GLY A 31 7.11 -15.30 -7.52
CA GLY A 31 7.33 -16.58 -6.87
C GLY A 31 8.55 -16.65 -5.97
N GLY A 32 9.19 -15.53 -5.69
CA GLY A 32 10.34 -15.50 -4.77
C GLY A 32 9.93 -15.32 -3.32
N ALA A 33 8.68 -15.07 -3.05
CA ALA A 33 8.14 -14.96 -1.70
C ALA A 33 6.69 -15.41 -1.75
N ILE A 34 6.11 -15.65 -0.58
CA ILE A 34 4.73 -16.11 -0.54
C ILE A 34 3.95 -15.26 0.45
N CYS A 35 2.74 -14.89 0.08
CA CYS A 35 1.83 -14.18 0.95
C CYS A 35 0.83 -15.17 1.52
N THR A 36 0.77 -15.27 2.85
CA THR A 36 -0.05 -16.28 3.49
C THR A 36 -1.27 -15.73 4.21
N ARG A 37 -1.35 -14.42 4.36
CA ARG A 37 -2.48 -13.85 5.10
C ARG A 37 -2.80 -12.48 4.55
N ARG A 38 -4.07 -12.18 4.49
CA ARG A 38 -4.57 -10.89 4.02
C ARG A 38 -5.67 -10.42 4.95
N GLU A 39 -5.57 -9.16 5.36
CA GLU A 39 -6.63 -8.52 6.13
C GLU A 39 -7.07 -7.28 5.37
N VAL A 40 -8.34 -7.16 5.08
CA VAL A 40 -8.89 -6.02 4.35
C VAL A 40 -9.68 -5.16 5.31
N VAL A 41 -9.34 -3.87 5.35
CA VAL A 41 -10.03 -2.92 6.22
C VAL A 41 -10.66 -1.85 5.33
N ASN A 42 -11.95 -1.62 5.49
CA ASN A 42 -12.66 -0.62 4.73
C ASN A 42 -12.50 0.73 5.43
N VAL A 43 -12.05 1.73 4.68
CA VAL A 43 -11.89 3.09 5.18
C VAL A 43 -12.92 3.94 4.47
N ASN A 44 -14.00 4.30 5.17
CA ASN A 44 -15.13 4.94 4.52
C ASN A 44 -14.90 6.39 4.21
N ARG A 45 -14.04 7.07 4.95
CA ARG A 45 -13.86 8.51 4.79
C ARG A 45 -12.37 8.83 4.71
N PRO A 46 -12.00 9.84 3.92
CA PRO A 46 -10.58 10.22 3.82
C PRO A 46 -9.95 10.54 5.17
N GLN A 47 -10.71 11.16 6.08
CA GLN A 47 -10.14 11.53 7.36
C GLN A 47 -9.86 10.32 8.24
N ASP A 48 -10.32 9.15 7.87
CA ASP A 48 -10.03 7.93 8.61
C ASP A 48 -8.72 7.29 8.14
N ILE A 49 -8.06 7.86 7.15
CA ILE A 49 -6.78 7.36 6.68
C ILE A 49 -5.72 7.84 7.66
N GLU A 50 -5.14 6.91 8.40
CA GLU A 50 -4.19 7.25 9.44
C GLU A 50 -2.79 7.50 8.92
N ASP A 51 -2.50 7.01 7.75
CA ASP A 51 -1.15 7.02 7.20
C ASP A 51 -1.01 8.22 6.28
N GLU A 52 -0.04 9.10 6.59
CA GLU A 52 0.11 10.31 5.78
C GLU A 52 0.49 10.01 4.34
N GLU A 53 1.31 8.99 4.14
CA GLU A 53 1.70 8.64 2.79
C GLU A 53 0.50 8.16 1.98
N ALA A 54 -0.37 7.39 2.61
CA ALA A 54 -1.56 6.92 1.93
C ALA A 54 -2.50 8.07 1.62
N MET A 55 -2.64 9.00 2.55
CA MET A 55 -3.50 10.14 2.33
C MET A 55 -2.99 10.99 1.17
N THR A 56 -1.68 11.21 1.12
CA THR A 56 -1.09 11.96 0.02
C THR A 56 -1.27 11.22 -1.30
N PHE A 57 -1.10 9.90 -1.26
CA PHE A 57 -1.25 9.09 -2.46
C PHE A 57 -2.65 9.24 -3.06
N PHE A 58 -3.66 9.35 -2.21
CA PHE A 58 -5.03 9.49 -2.69
C PHE A 58 -5.39 10.93 -3.02
N GLY A 59 -4.42 11.84 -3.02
CA GLY A 59 -4.67 13.21 -3.39
C GLY A 59 -5.30 14.02 -2.28
N GLY A 60 -5.05 13.65 -1.09
CA GLY A 60 -5.66 14.31 0.05
C GLY A 60 -5.28 15.74 0.22
N GLU A 61 -4.25 16.17 -0.47
CA GLU A 61 -4.00 17.53 -0.49
C GLU A 61 -4.52 18.15 -1.63
N GLU A 62 -5.01 18.19 -2.11
CA GLU A 62 -5.30 18.78 -3.11
C GLU A 62 -4.79 18.90 -4.18
N GLY A 63 -4.71 18.84 -4.37
CA GLY A 63 -4.46 18.98 -5.18
C GLY A 63 -4.03 18.70 -6.05
N ASP A 64 -3.82 18.50 -6.32
CA ASP A 64 -3.39 18.39 -7.01
C ASP A 64 -3.60 17.93 -7.75
N ALA A 65 -3.83 18.02 -8.09
CA ALA A 65 -4.09 17.85 -8.72
C ALA A 65 -4.08 17.79 -9.60
N ASP A 66 -3.98 17.93 -9.93
CA ASP A 66 -3.96 18.12 -10.54
C ASP A 66 -3.52 17.76 -11.13
N GLN A 67 -3.34 17.68 -11.22
CA GLN A 67 -2.96 17.46 -11.56
C GLN A 67 -2.87 16.90 -12.09
N SER A 68 -3.01 16.89 -12.36
CA SER A 68 -3.03 16.55 -12.65
C SER A 68 -2.96 16.25 -13.16
N GLN A 69 -2.86 16.16 -13.48
CA GLN A 69 -2.85 16.11 -13.64
C GLN A 69 -2.81 15.97 -13.79
N GLY A 70 -2.74 15.99 -14.06
CA GLY A 70 -2.84 16.12 -14.00
C GLY A 70 -2.96 16.10 -13.99
#